data_4da910de0d945e375d7b60c079d3bcec
#
_entry.id   4da910de0d945e375d7b60c079d3bcec
#
_cell.length_a   1.000
_cell.length_b   1.000
_cell.length_c   1.000
_cell.angle_alpha   90.00
_cell.angle_beta   90.00
_cell.angle_gamma   90.00
#
_symmetry.space_group_name_H-M   'P 1'
#
loop_
_entity.id
_entity.type
_entity.pdbx_description
1 polymer ?
#
loop_
_entity_poly.entity_id
_entity_poly.type
_entity_poly.pdbx_seq_one_letter_code
_entity_poly.pdbx_strand_id
1 'polypeptide(L)'
;FNSVNYSMTTLASGGFGTSDSGIMAFDSALIESIIMVFMVLTCINYSLYHLFLAGRGKEALKDEELRGYLLIILIAWLAMGFNLVRSGVSDDGFFETMRHAAFQAISISSTGYSSTDFSKWPVFSQFVLLLLMIVGASAGSTGGGLKVLRIRVAFELAKREVLRIIQPKKVIAMRVNEDVIDEDQVFIVLGMISAWLVLSMSSMLFISFLEPQWNMDDVLSVVVSSLGNTGPALGSYGPTSTWSSMSDLTLFWTSILMWFGRLELLTVLVLLHPRTWKDIS
;
A
#
# COMPACT_ATOMS: atom_id res chain seq x y z
N PHE A 1 -8.35 -27.25 -2.74
CA PHE A 1 -8.97 -26.13 -2.02
C PHE A 1 -7.99 -24.99 -1.85
N ASN A 2 -6.78 -25.22 -1.29
CA ASN A 2 -5.78 -24.17 -1.03
C ASN A 2 -5.42 -23.39 -2.28
N SER A 3 -5.13 -24.05 -3.41
CA SER A 3 -4.75 -23.39 -4.65
C SER A 3 -5.83 -22.42 -5.15
N VAL A 4 -7.10 -22.80 -5.06
CA VAL A 4 -8.23 -21.92 -5.45
C VAL A 4 -8.32 -20.72 -4.50
N ASN A 5 -8.24 -20.96 -3.19
CA ASN A 5 -8.30 -19.90 -2.20
C ASN A 5 -7.15 -18.89 -2.42
N TYR A 6 -5.90 -19.33 -2.46
CA TYR A 6 -4.75 -18.45 -2.66
C TYR A 6 -4.76 -17.74 -4.01
N SER A 7 -5.26 -18.38 -5.10
CA SER A 7 -5.42 -17.69 -6.38
C SER A 7 -6.42 -16.54 -6.29
N MET A 8 -7.60 -16.80 -5.70
CA MET A 8 -8.63 -15.76 -5.56
C MET A 8 -8.17 -14.62 -4.65
N THR A 9 -7.58 -14.92 -3.50
CA THR A 9 -7.12 -13.90 -2.54
C THR A 9 -5.91 -13.12 -3.04
N THR A 10 -5.04 -13.71 -3.86
CA THR A 10 -3.95 -13.00 -4.54
C THR A 10 -4.49 -12.02 -5.58
N LEU A 11 -5.42 -12.47 -6.44
CA LEU A 11 -5.99 -11.61 -7.49
C LEU A 11 -6.86 -10.47 -6.91
N ALA A 12 -7.55 -10.72 -5.81
CA ALA A 12 -8.34 -9.71 -5.11
C ALA A 12 -7.51 -8.83 -4.18
N SER A 13 -6.19 -9.07 -4.05
CA SER A 13 -5.31 -8.40 -3.06
C SER A 13 -5.89 -8.49 -1.63
N GLY A 14 -6.38 -9.68 -1.26
CA GLY A 14 -7.03 -9.90 0.04
C GLY A 14 -6.08 -10.40 1.13
N GLY A 15 -5.00 -11.12 0.76
CA GLY A 15 -3.99 -11.62 1.70
C GLY A 15 -4.43 -12.74 2.63
N PHE A 16 -5.65 -13.28 2.45
CA PHE A 16 -6.18 -14.34 3.31
C PHE A 16 -5.69 -15.71 2.87
N GLY A 17 -5.35 -16.54 3.85
CA GLY A 17 -4.92 -17.92 3.65
C GLY A 17 -5.79 -18.92 4.35
N THR A 18 -5.53 -20.19 4.10
CA THR A 18 -6.19 -21.34 4.73
C THR A 18 -5.41 -21.90 5.93
N SER A 19 -4.28 -21.29 6.24
CA SER A 19 -3.40 -21.65 7.36
C SER A 19 -3.07 -20.40 8.18
N ASP A 20 -2.95 -20.55 9.50
CA ASP A 20 -2.55 -19.48 10.41
C ASP A 20 -1.14 -18.93 10.10
N SER A 21 -0.27 -19.78 9.55
CA SER A 21 1.07 -19.39 9.10
C SER A 21 1.07 -18.77 7.68
N GLY A 22 -0.10 -18.61 7.03
CA GLY A 22 -0.20 -18.02 5.70
C GLY A 22 0.65 -18.75 4.65
N ILE A 23 1.42 -17.98 3.86
CA ILE A 23 2.32 -18.52 2.82
C ILE A 23 3.52 -19.26 3.42
N MET A 24 3.95 -18.90 4.62
CA MET A 24 5.05 -19.59 5.32
C MET A 24 4.78 -21.11 5.48
N ALA A 25 3.51 -21.52 5.53
CA ALA A 25 3.14 -22.94 5.65
C ALA A 25 3.59 -23.82 4.47
N PHE A 26 3.86 -23.24 3.31
CA PHE A 26 4.24 -24.00 2.11
C PHE A 26 5.75 -24.24 2.00
N ASP A 27 6.57 -23.40 2.63
CA ASP A 27 8.04 -23.45 2.58
C ASP A 27 8.57 -23.75 1.15
N SER A 28 8.06 -23.03 0.17
CA SER A 28 8.34 -23.28 -1.25
C SER A 28 8.62 -22.00 -2.02
N ALA A 29 9.89 -21.85 -2.43
CA ALA A 29 10.34 -20.72 -3.25
C ALA A 29 9.57 -20.60 -4.58
N LEU A 30 9.12 -21.74 -5.15
CA LEU A 30 8.34 -21.73 -6.38
C LEU A 30 6.95 -21.13 -6.15
N ILE A 31 6.25 -21.54 -5.08
CA ILE A 31 4.93 -20.99 -4.73
C ILE A 31 5.03 -19.50 -4.45
N GLU A 32 6.01 -19.08 -3.64
CA GLU A 32 6.27 -17.66 -3.36
C GLU A 32 6.52 -16.87 -4.66
N SER A 33 7.35 -17.40 -5.57
CA SER A 33 7.66 -16.73 -6.84
C SER A 33 6.43 -16.56 -7.74
N ILE A 34 5.59 -17.58 -7.84
CA ILE A 34 4.33 -17.51 -8.60
C ILE A 34 3.40 -16.44 -7.99
N ILE A 35 3.23 -16.47 -6.68
CA ILE A 35 2.39 -15.50 -5.98
C ILE A 35 2.93 -14.08 -6.15
N MET A 36 4.26 -13.85 -6.05
CA MET A 36 4.88 -12.53 -6.29
C MET A 36 4.56 -11.98 -7.68
N VAL A 37 4.65 -12.81 -8.72
CA VAL A 37 4.33 -12.38 -10.09
C VAL A 37 2.87 -11.91 -10.18
N PHE A 38 1.93 -12.69 -9.65
CA PHE A 38 0.52 -12.32 -9.69
C PHE A 38 0.20 -11.13 -8.79
N MET A 39 0.83 -10.98 -7.62
CA MET A 39 0.70 -9.78 -6.79
C MET A 39 1.14 -8.52 -7.54
N VAL A 40 2.29 -8.54 -8.23
CA VAL A 40 2.72 -7.40 -9.04
C VAL A 40 1.71 -7.10 -10.15
N LEU A 41 1.24 -8.12 -10.86
CA LEU A 41 0.25 -7.95 -11.92
C LEU A 41 -1.04 -7.30 -11.40
N THR A 42 -1.56 -7.71 -10.27
CA THR A 42 -2.81 -7.16 -9.70
C THR A 42 -2.67 -5.72 -9.17
N CYS A 43 -1.43 -5.28 -8.91
CA CYS A 43 -1.13 -3.91 -8.47
C CYS A 43 -0.98 -2.91 -9.63
N ILE A 44 -0.98 -3.39 -10.87
CA ILE A 44 -0.91 -2.56 -12.07
C ILE A 44 -2.31 -2.04 -12.41
N ASN A 45 -2.39 -0.81 -12.93
CA ASN A 45 -3.63 -0.23 -13.41
C ASN A 45 -4.25 -1.11 -14.52
N TYR A 46 -5.49 -1.53 -14.34
CA TYR A 46 -6.17 -2.41 -15.29
C TYR A 46 -6.37 -1.81 -16.69
N SER A 47 -6.39 -0.49 -16.82
CA SER A 47 -6.43 0.18 -18.13
C SER A 47 -5.21 -0.17 -18.99
N LEU A 48 -4.05 -0.46 -18.38
CA LEU A 48 -2.85 -0.84 -19.12
C LEU A 48 -2.98 -2.22 -19.74
N TYR A 49 -3.73 -3.14 -19.14
CA TYR A 49 -4.01 -4.46 -19.74
C TYR A 49 -4.81 -4.32 -21.02
N HIS A 50 -5.77 -3.39 -21.05
CA HIS A 50 -6.49 -3.10 -22.30
C HIS A 50 -5.54 -2.63 -23.43
N LEU A 51 -4.54 -1.79 -23.10
CA LEU A 51 -3.53 -1.36 -24.07
C LEU A 51 -2.66 -2.54 -24.56
N PHE A 52 -2.30 -3.46 -23.66
CA PHE A 52 -1.59 -4.67 -24.06
C PHE A 52 -2.40 -5.55 -25.02
N LEU A 53 -3.67 -5.78 -24.71
CA LEU A 53 -4.59 -6.57 -25.55
C LEU A 53 -4.87 -5.89 -26.90
N ALA A 54 -4.86 -4.56 -26.94
CA ALA A 54 -5.01 -3.77 -28.18
C ALA A 54 -3.72 -3.68 -29.02
N GLY A 55 -2.65 -4.41 -28.66
CA GLY A 55 -1.37 -4.40 -29.38
C GLY A 55 -0.50 -3.16 -29.11
N ARG A 56 -0.89 -2.28 -28.18
CA ARG A 56 -0.17 -1.04 -27.81
C ARG A 56 0.70 -1.21 -26.57
N GLY A 57 1.29 -2.39 -26.36
CA GLY A 57 2.08 -2.70 -25.17
C GLY A 57 3.26 -1.77 -24.92
N LYS A 58 3.87 -1.20 -25.98
CA LYS A 58 4.95 -0.21 -25.80
C LYS A 58 4.48 1.08 -25.13
N GLU A 59 3.24 1.48 -25.32
CA GLU A 59 2.64 2.65 -24.65
C GLU A 59 2.35 2.33 -23.19
N ALA A 60 1.79 1.16 -22.90
CA ALA A 60 1.59 0.70 -21.54
C ALA A 60 2.89 0.66 -20.73
N LEU A 61 4.00 0.21 -21.33
CA LEU A 61 5.32 0.22 -20.66
C LEU A 61 5.93 1.62 -20.50
N LYS A 62 5.41 2.64 -21.20
CA LYS A 62 5.83 4.04 -21.01
C LYS A 62 5.06 4.74 -19.88
N ASP A 63 3.98 4.13 -19.39
CA ASP A 63 3.19 4.69 -18.32
C ASP A 63 4.04 5.05 -17.11
N GLU A 64 3.90 6.28 -16.67
CA GLU A 64 4.74 6.84 -15.61
C GLU A 64 4.37 6.31 -14.23
N GLU A 65 3.10 5.95 -14.01
CA GLU A 65 2.66 5.35 -12.76
C GLU A 65 3.22 3.93 -12.62
N LEU A 66 3.12 3.13 -13.68
CA LEU A 66 3.69 1.77 -13.72
C LEU A 66 5.19 1.79 -13.42
N ARG A 67 5.92 2.68 -14.08
CA ARG A 67 7.37 2.81 -13.84
C ARG A 67 7.67 3.28 -12.43
N GLY A 68 6.90 4.23 -11.92
CA GLY A 68 7.01 4.73 -10.55
C GLY A 68 6.78 3.61 -9.53
N TYR A 69 5.72 2.83 -9.70
CA TYR A 69 5.42 1.68 -8.85
C TYR A 69 6.55 0.65 -8.85
N LEU A 70 6.98 0.20 -10.03
CA LEU A 70 8.05 -0.79 -10.14
C LEU A 70 9.37 -0.27 -9.55
N LEU A 71 9.68 1.01 -9.73
CA LEU A 71 10.87 1.64 -9.15
C LEU A 71 10.80 1.69 -7.62
N ILE A 72 9.65 2.03 -7.05
CA ILE A 72 9.45 2.05 -5.59
C ILE A 72 9.66 0.64 -5.01
N ILE A 73 9.05 -0.38 -5.62
CA ILE A 73 9.23 -1.78 -5.17
C ILE A 73 10.69 -2.21 -5.29
N LEU A 74 11.36 -1.90 -6.40
CA LEU A 74 12.77 -2.23 -6.61
C LEU A 74 13.67 -1.57 -5.56
N ILE A 75 13.49 -0.27 -5.31
CA ILE A 75 14.29 0.45 -4.30
C ILE A 75 14.03 -0.13 -2.91
N ALA A 76 12.77 -0.37 -2.55
CA ALA A 76 12.40 -0.95 -1.27
C ALA A 76 13.00 -2.35 -1.08
N TRP A 77 12.88 -3.21 -2.10
CA TRP A 77 13.51 -4.53 -2.10
C TRP A 77 15.01 -4.48 -1.86
N LEU A 78 15.74 -3.68 -2.65
CA LEU A 78 17.19 -3.58 -2.53
C LEU A 78 17.60 -2.97 -1.17
N ALA A 79 16.89 -1.95 -0.69
CA ALA A 79 17.17 -1.31 0.59
C ALA A 79 16.96 -2.28 1.77
N MET A 80 15.83 -3.00 1.78
CA MET A 80 15.55 -4.00 2.83
C MET A 80 16.50 -5.19 2.72
N GLY A 81 16.71 -5.73 1.50
CA GLY A 81 17.62 -6.86 1.30
C GLY A 81 19.03 -6.56 1.77
N PHE A 82 19.57 -5.39 1.39
CA PHE A 82 20.89 -4.96 1.87
C PHE A 82 20.94 -4.79 3.40
N ASN A 83 19.91 -4.20 4.00
CA ASN A 83 19.82 -4.01 5.43
C ASN A 83 19.75 -5.36 6.19
N LEU A 84 18.96 -6.32 5.69
CA LEU A 84 18.84 -7.66 6.29
C LEU A 84 20.15 -8.44 6.22
N VAL A 85 20.81 -8.46 5.07
CA VAL A 85 22.10 -9.12 4.90
C VAL A 85 23.15 -8.51 5.83
N ARG A 86 23.17 -7.17 5.96
CA ARG A 86 24.11 -6.47 6.84
C ARG A 86 23.85 -6.74 8.33
N SER A 87 22.60 -6.87 8.73
CA SER A 87 22.22 -7.04 10.13
C SER A 87 22.41 -8.47 10.64
N GLY A 88 22.52 -9.47 9.75
CA GLY A 88 22.65 -10.88 10.12
C GLY A 88 21.45 -11.43 10.89
N VAL A 89 20.26 -10.79 10.75
CA VAL A 89 19.05 -11.19 11.49
C VAL A 89 18.45 -12.48 10.95
N SER A 90 18.64 -12.79 9.66
CA SER A 90 18.25 -14.08 9.10
C SER A 90 19.47 -15.00 9.00
N ASP A 91 19.36 -16.19 9.59
CA ASP A 91 20.33 -17.27 9.43
C ASP A 91 20.28 -17.89 8.02
N ASP A 92 19.33 -17.43 7.20
CA ASP A 92 19.12 -17.85 5.83
C ASP A 92 20.26 -17.35 4.92
N GLY A 93 20.55 -18.10 3.88
CA GLY A 93 21.55 -17.71 2.88
C GLY A 93 21.18 -16.40 2.16
N PHE A 94 22.17 -15.74 1.55
CA PHE A 94 21.97 -14.46 0.82
C PHE A 94 20.77 -14.48 -0.13
N PHE A 95 20.60 -15.54 -0.92
CA PHE A 95 19.51 -15.65 -1.90
C PHE A 95 18.14 -15.75 -1.23
N GLU A 96 18.02 -16.45 -0.11
CA GLU A 96 16.77 -16.59 0.63
C GLU A 96 16.38 -15.28 1.28
N THR A 97 17.33 -14.59 1.91
CA THR A 97 17.12 -13.25 2.48
C THR A 97 16.64 -12.26 1.42
N MET A 98 17.24 -12.26 0.24
CA MET A 98 16.83 -11.39 -0.88
C MET A 98 15.45 -11.77 -1.42
N ARG A 99 15.10 -13.06 -1.44
CA ARG A 99 13.76 -13.54 -1.84
C ARG A 99 12.69 -13.06 -0.86
N HIS A 100 12.92 -13.22 0.43
CA HIS A 100 11.99 -12.75 1.48
C HIS A 100 11.82 -11.24 1.45
N ALA A 101 12.90 -10.49 1.24
CA ALA A 101 12.84 -9.05 1.06
C ALA A 101 12.00 -8.65 -0.17
N ALA A 102 12.16 -9.35 -1.30
CA ALA A 102 11.38 -9.13 -2.52
C ALA A 102 9.91 -9.45 -2.29
N PHE A 103 9.63 -10.63 -1.72
CA PHE A 103 8.28 -11.05 -1.41
C PHE A 103 7.57 -10.01 -0.55
N GLN A 104 8.23 -9.57 0.52
CA GLN A 104 7.63 -8.65 1.47
C GLN A 104 7.46 -7.24 0.90
N ALA A 105 8.40 -6.75 0.06
CA ALA A 105 8.25 -5.47 -0.63
C ALA A 105 7.02 -5.43 -1.54
N ILE A 106 6.78 -6.51 -2.29
CA ILE A 106 5.64 -6.64 -3.18
C ILE A 106 4.35 -6.82 -2.38
N SER A 107 4.36 -7.73 -1.42
CA SER A 107 3.17 -8.12 -0.68
C SER A 107 2.61 -6.97 0.16
N ILE A 108 3.46 -6.25 0.88
CA ILE A 108 3.05 -5.15 1.76
C ILE A 108 2.49 -3.95 0.99
N SER A 109 2.87 -3.79 -0.27
CA SER A 109 2.30 -2.71 -1.08
C SER A 109 0.82 -2.93 -1.44
N SER A 110 0.29 -4.17 -1.28
CA SER A 110 -1.08 -4.45 -1.72
C SER A 110 -1.80 -5.61 -1.07
N THR A 111 -1.19 -6.79 -0.98
CA THR A 111 -1.90 -8.04 -0.68
C THR A 111 -1.82 -8.44 0.79
N GLY A 112 -0.66 -8.23 1.42
CA GLY A 112 -0.46 -8.49 2.85
C GLY A 112 -0.11 -9.92 3.22
N TYR A 113 0.30 -10.76 2.29
CA TYR A 113 0.88 -12.06 2.63
C TYR A 113 2.25 -11.90 3.30
N SER A 114 2.61 -12.88 4.13
CA SER A 114 3.91 -12.92 4.76
C SER A 114 4.62 -14.25 4.46
N SER A 115 5.86 -14.16 3.98
CA SER A 115 6.76 -15.30 3.78
C SER A 115 7.72 -15.51 4.94
N THR A 116 7.77 -14.56 5.86
CA THR A 116 8.63 -14.58 7.06
C THR A 116 8.06 -13.64 8.11
N ASP A 117 8.50 -13.81 9.36
CA ASP A 117 8.15 -12.91 10.47
C ASP A 117 8.97 -11.62 10.42
N PHE A 118 8.47 -10.63 9.70
CA PHE A 118 9.14 -9.33 9.56
C PHE A 118 9.05 -8.44 10.80
N SER A 119 8.33 -8.84 11.85
CA SER A 119 8.36 -8.14 13.14
C SER A 119 9.74 -8.21 13.80
N LYS A 120 10.54 -9.22 13.44
CA LYS A 120 11.93 -9.40 13.90
C LYS A 120 12.97 -8.67 13.05
N TRP A 121 12.55 -8.04 11.96
CA TRP A 121 13.46 -7.34 11.07
C TRP A 121 14.01 -6.07 11.71
N PRO A 122 15.17 -5.57 11.26
CA PRO A 122 15.71 -4.30 11.75
C PRO A 122 14.73 -3.15 11.54
N VAL A 123 14.76 -2.18 12.44
CA VAL A 123 13.86 -1.00 12.43
C VAL A 123 13.84 -0.30 11.07
N PHE A 124 14.98 -0.19 10.38
CA PHE A 124 15.04 0.39 9.05
C PHE A 124 14.13 -0.36 8.05
N SER A 125 14.20 -1.69 8.02
CA SER A 125 13.36 -2.50 7.13
C SER A 125 11.88 -2.40 7.50
N GLN A 126 11.55 -2.36 8.79
CA GLN A 126 10.17 -2.13 9.25
C GLN A 126 9.65 -0.74 8.82
N PHE A 127 10.49 0.29 8.88
CA PHE A 127 10.14 1.63 8.37
C PHE A 127 9.87 1.63 6.87
N VAL A 128 10.68 0.91 6.08
CA VAL A 128 10.44 0.77 4.63
C VAL A 128 9.11 0.06 4.37
N LEU A 129 8.79 -0.99 5.13
CA LEU A 129 7.48 -1.67 5.03
C LEU A 129 6.33 -0.71 5.36
N LEU A 130 6.44 0.08 6.42
CA LEU A 130 5.44 1.07 6.80
C LEU A 130 5.21 2.11 5.68
N LEU A 131 6.29 2.60 5.06
CA LEU A 131 6.18 3.51 3.92
C LEU A 131 5.48 2.86 2.73
N LEU A 132 5.75 1.58 2.45
CA LEU A 132 5.06 0.83 1.40
C LEU A 132 3.56 0.67 1.69
N MET A 133 3.17 0.42 2.96
CA MET A 133 1.75 0.38 3.38
C MET A 133 1.03 1.71 3.09
N ILE A 134 1.72 2.85 3.30
CA ILE A 134 1.18 4.18 3.04
C ILE A 134 1.07 4.42 1.52
N VAL A 135 2.13 4.11 0.78
CA VAL A 135 2.18 4.34 -0.68
C VAL A 135 1.13 3.49 -1.40
N GLY A 136 1.09 2.21 -1.09
CA GLY A 136 0.18 1.26 -1.72
C GLY A 136 0.52 0.94 -3.17
N ALA A 137 -0.51 0.65 -3.99
CA ALA A 137 -0.40 0.22 -5.37
C ALA A 137 -0.78 1.32 -6.38
N SER A 138 -0.86 0.98 -7.68
CA SER A 138 -1.31 1.90 -8.73
C SER A 138 -2.81 2.22 -8.65
N ALA A 139 -3.21 3.38 -9.11
CA ALA A 139 -4.63 3.73 -9.29
C ALA A 139 -5.29 2.78 -10.29
N GLY A 140 -6.57 2.45 -10.08
CA GLY A 140 -7.27 1.49 -10.95
C GLY A 140 -6.75 0.04 -10.85
N SER A 141 -6.07 -0.31 -9.75
CA SER A 141 -5.69 -1.67 -9.36
C SER A 141 -6.50 -2.17 -8.17
N THR A 142 -6.35 -3.44 -7.80
CA THR A 142 -6.98 -3.99 -6.58
C THR A 142 -6.28 -3.59 -5.28
N GLY A 143 -5.07 -3.02 -5.35
CA GLY A 143 -4.32 -2.63 -4.15
C GLY A 143 -4.91 -1.44 -3.39
N GLY A 144 -4.63 -1.36 -2.10
CA GLY A 144 -5.00 -0.24 -1.22
C GLY A 144 -3.98 0.90 -1.20
N GLY A 145 -3.97 1.67 -0.09
CA GLY A 145 -3.05 2.77 0.15
C GLY A 145 -3.43 4.09 -0.52
N LEU A 146 -2.54 5.08 -0.40
CA LEU A 146 -2.72 6.42 -1.00
C LEU A 146 -2.70 6.42 -2.52
N LYS A 147 -2.15 5.37 -3.14
CA LYS A 147 -1.89 5.19 -4.57
C LYS A 147 -0.69 5.99 -5.09
N VAL A 148 0.13 5.31 -5.89
CA VAL A 148 1.37 5.86 -6.47
C VAL A 148 1.10 7.13 -7.29
N LEU A 149 0.01 7.16 -8.07
CA LEU A 149 -0.37 8.32 -8.86
C LEU A 149 -0.54 9.59 -8.01
N ARG A 150 -1.22 9.49 -6.86
CA ARG A 150 -1.45 10.63 -5.98
C ARG A 150 -0.17 11.17 -5.36
N ILE A 151 0.72 10.29 -4.94
CA ILE A 151 2.04 10.67 -4.42
C ILE A 151 2.86 11.36 -5.51
N ARG A 152 2.80 10.85 -6.74
CA ARG A 152 3.45 11.49 -7.88
C ARG A 152 2.92 12.89 -8.17
N VAL A 153 1.59 13.07 -8.21
CA VAL A 153 0.96 14.38 -8.39
C VAL A 153 1.40 15.35 -7.29
N ALA A 154 1.44 14.90 -6.03
CA ALA A 154 1.92 15.74 -4.91
C ALA A 154 3.39 16.12 -5.08
N PHE A 155 4.23 15.21 -5.55
CA PHE A 155 5.64 15.48 -5.81
C PHE A 155 5.84 16.47 -6.97
N GLU A 156 5.14 16.31 -8.08
CA GLU A 156 5.19 17.26 -9.22
C GLU A 156 4.64 18.62 -8.83
N LEU A 157 3.61 18.68 -7.96
CA LEU A 157 3.14 19.95 -7.39
C LEU A 157 4.22 20.63 -6.56
N ALA A 158 4.84 19.91 -5.62
CA ALA A 158 5.92 20.47 -4.80
C ALA A 158 7.06 21.00 -5.66
N LYS A 159 7.45 20.25 -6.70
CA LYS A 159 8.48 20.67 -7.67
C LYS A 159 8.04 21.90 -8.45
N ARG A 160 6.78 21.97 -8.90
CA ARG A 160 6.22 23.16 -9.57
C ARG A 160 6.30 24.39 -8.69
N GLU A 161 5.89 24.29 -7.43
CA GLU A 161 5.92 25.44 -6.49
C GLU A 161 7.34 25.92 -6.21
N VAL A 162 8.31 25.00 -6.07
CA VAL A 162 9.73 25.38 -5.97
C VAL A 162 10.20 26.14 -7.22
N LEU A 163 9.87 25.60 -8.42
CA LEU A 163 10.23 26.26 -9.68
C LEU A 163 9.53 27.62 -9.85
N ARG A 164 8.30 27.76 -9.38
CA ARG A 164 7.54 29.02 -9.42
C ARG A 164 8.17 30.11 -8.55
N ILE A 165 8.74 29.73 -7.40
CA ILE A 165 9.50 30.66 -6.55
C ILE A 165 10.77 31.14 -7.28
N ILE A 166 11.48 30.24 -7.98
CA ILE A 166 12.72 30.54 -8.69
C ILE A 166 12.44 31.36 -9.96
N GLN A 167 11.35 31.05 -10.68
CA GLN A 167 10.97 31.64 -11.97
C GLN A 167 9.52 32.13 -11.97
N PRO A 168 9.18 33.24 -11.25
CA PRO A 168 7.79 33.63 -11.00
C PRO A 168 7.00 34.04 -12.26
N LYS A 169 7.68 34.37 -13.35
CA LYS A 169 7.05 34.76 -14.63
C LYS A 169 6.78 33.58 -15.57
N LYS A 170 7.25 32.37 -15.20
CA LYS A 170 7.08 31.18 -16.06
C LYS A 170 5.79 30.47 -15.73
N VAL A 171 4.94 30.24 -16.73
CA VAL A 171 3.78 29.37 -16.60
C VAL A 171 4.27 27.93 -16.69
N ILE A 172 4.12 27.18 -15.60
CA ILE A 172 4.56 25.79 -15.48
C ILE A 172 3.32 24.92 -15.40
N ALA A 173 2.99 24.23 -16.50
CA ALA A 173 1.92 23.24 -16.52
C ALA A 173 2.38 21.93 -15.84
N MET A 174 1.53 21.36 -15.01
CA MET A 174 1.74 20.02 -14.44
C MET A 174 1.37 18.97 -15.48
N ARG A 175 2.18 17.92 -15.62
CA ARG A 175 1.96 16.83 -16.56
C ARG A 175 2.17 15.50 -15.88
N VAL A 176 1.30 14.55 -16.23
CA VAL A 176 1.46 13.11 -15.94
C VAL A 176 1.11 12.36 -17.20
N ASN A 177 1.94 11.43 -17.63
CA ASN A 177 1.83 10.71 -18.91
C ASN A 177 1.71 11.63 -20.14
N GLU A 178 2.44 12.76 -20.13
CA GLU A 178 2.38 13.82 -21.16
C GLU A 178 1.07 14.66 -21.16
N ASP A 179 0.02 14.24 -20.46
CA ASP A 179 -1.21 14.99 -20.31
C ASP A 179 -1.08 16.10 -19.26
N VAL A 180 -1.69 17.24 -19.56
CA VAL A 180 -1.77 18.38 -18.62
C VAL A 180 -2.85 18.08 -17.59
N ILE A 181 -2.49 18.14 -16.32
CA ILE A 181 -3.44 17.99 -15.22
C ILE A 181 -4.04 19.34 -14.89
N ASP A 182 -5.36 19.41 -14.85
CA ASP A 182 -6.10 20.59 -14.42
C ASP A 182 -5.89 20.88 -12.93
N GLU A 183 -5.92 22.17 -12.56
CA GLU A 183 -5.74 22.58 -11.16
C GLU A 183 -6.79 21.97 -10.24
N ASP A 184 -8.03 21.80 -10.71
CA ASP A 184 -9.10 21.18 -9.93
C ASP A 184 -8.77 19.72 -9.58
N GLN A 185 -8.20 18.97 -10.50
CA GLN A 185 -7.74 17.59 -10.24
C GLN A 185 -6.62 17.55 -9.20
N VAL A 186 -5.71 18.51 -9.24
CA VAL A 186 -4.65 18.64 -8.24
C VAL A 186 -5.22 18.91 -6.85
N PHE A 187 -6.20 19.81 -6.74
CA PHE A 187 -6.87 20.09 -5.46
C PHE A 187 -7.62 18.88 -4.91
N ILE A 188 -8.28 18.10 -5.78
CA ILE A 188 -8.92 16.84 -5.38
C ILE A 188 -7.88 15.87 -4.78
N VAL A 189 -6.74 15.68 -5.46
CA VAL A 189 -5.68 14.79 -4.97
C VAL A 189 -5.13 15.27 -3.63
N LEU A 190 -4.87 16.56 -3.48
CA LEU A 190 -4.41 17.13 -2.20
C LEU A 190 -5.45 16.97 -1.09
N GLY A 191 -6.73 17.18 -1.42
CA GLY A 191 -7.84 16.94 -0.51
C GLY A 191 -7.88 15.49 -0.02
N MET A 192 -7.69 14.51 -0.93
CA MET A 192 -7.61 13.10 -0.59
C MET A 192 -6.43 12.78 0.34
N ILE A 193 -5.24 13.27 0.02
CA ILE A 193 -4.05 13.06 0.85
C ILE A 193 -4.25 13.68 2.23
N SER A 194 -4.76 14.92 2.30
CA SER A 194 -5.02 15.63 3.55
C SER A 194 -6.05 14.90 4.41
N ALA A 195 -7.15 14.46 3.81
CA ALA A 195 -8.20 13.71 4.49
C ALA A 195 -7.68 12.35 5.02
N TRP A 196 -6.83 11.67 4.24
CA TRP A 196 -6.18 10.43 4.67
C TRP A 196 -5.26 10.67 5.88
N LEU A 197 -4.46 11.72 5.86
CA LEU A 197 -3.57 12.09 6.97
C LEU A 197 -4.37 12.46 8.23
N VAL A 198 -5.43 13.27 8.10
CA VAL A 198 -6.29 13.66 9.23
C VAL A 198 -6.97 12.44 9.83
N LEU A 199 -7.52 11.54 8.99
CA LEU A 199 -8.15 10.31 9.46
C LEU A 199 -7.13 9.38 10.14
N SER A 200 -5.91 9.24 9.60
CA SER A 200 -4.84 8.47 10.22
C SER A 200 -4.48 9.01 11.59
N MET A 201 -4.20 10.32 11.69
CA MET A 201 -3.80 10.95 12.95
C MET A 201 -4.90 10.87 14.01
N SER A 202 -6.14 11.16 13.63
CA SER A 202 -7.27 11.06 14.56
C SER A 202 -7.51 9.62 15.03
N SER A 203 -7.33 8.64 14.14
CA SER A 203 -7.45 7.22 14.48
C SER A 203 -6.31 6.73 15.38
N MET A 204 -5.08 7.22 15.17
CA MET A 204 -3.96 6.93 16.08
C MET A 204 -4.23 7.45 17.48
N LEU A 205 -4.72 8.69 17.62
CA LEU A 205 -5.10 9.26 18.91
C LEU A 205 -6.25 8.47 19.56
N PHE A 206 -7.25 8.09 18.79
CA PHE A 206 -8.39 7.33 19.29
C PHE A 206 -8.00 5.93 19.77
N ILE A 207 -7.22 5.18 18.97
CA ILE A 207 -6.76 3.83 19.35
C ILE A 207 -5.78 3.90 20.53
N SER A 208 -4.87 4.86 20.58
CA SER A 208 -3.97 5.02 21.73
C SER A 208 -4.71 5.35 23.04
N PHE A 209 -5.87 5.98 22.94
CA PHE A 209 -6.76 6.19 24.11
C PHE A 209 -7.47 4.90 24.53
N LEU A 210 -7.89 4.07 23.58
CA LEU A 210 -8.58 2.80 23.86
C LEU A 210 -7.62 1.72 24.40
N GLU A 211 -6.38 1.72 23.90
CA GLU A 211 -5.37 0.68 24.18
C GLU A 211 -4.11 1.30 24.81
N PRO A 212 -4.19 1.77 26.07
CA PRO A 212 -3.09 2.50 26.71
C PRO A 212 -1.84 1.66 26.95
N GLN A 213 -1.94 0.32 26.82
CA GLN A 213 -0.82 -0.60 26.96
C GLN A 213 -0.02 -0.79 25.66
N TRP A 214 -0.51 -0.27 24.51
CA TRP A 214 0.17 -0.45 23.23
C TRP A 214 1.35 0.48 23.09
N ASN A 215 2.36 -0.02 22.37
CA ASN A 215 3.49 0.81 21.95
C ASN A 215 3.11 1.67 20.74
N MET A 216 3.91 2.69 20.47
CA MET A 216 3.67 3.60 19.36
C MET A 216 3.74 2.91 17.99
N ASP A 217 4.59 1.90 17.85
CA ASP A 217 4.73 1.08 16.64
C ASP A 217 3.48 0.21 16.39
N ASP A 218 2.86 -0.34 17.44
CA ASP A 218 1.61 -1.07 17.35
C ASP A 218 0.48 -0.16 16.82
N VAL A 219 0.26 1.01 17.47
CA VAL A 219 -0.79 1.95 17.08
C VAL A 219 -0.62 2.45 15.66
N LEU A 220 0.61 2.88 15.31
CA LEU A 220 0.93 3.45 14.01
C LEU A 220 0.75 2.41 12.90
N SER A 221 1.28 1.21 13.10
CA SER A 221 1.22 0.17 12.06
C SER A 221 -0.18 -0.41 11.88
N VAL A 222 -0.96 -0.58 12.96
CA VAL A 222 -2.35 -1.04 12.88
C VAL A 222 -3.23 -0.04 12.13
N VAL A 223 -3.11 1.27 12.41
CA VAL A 223 -3.87 2.31 11.69
C VAL A 223 -3.47 2.36 10.22
N VAL A 224 -2.17 2.40 9.94
CA VAL A 224 -1.67 2.47 8.55
C VAL A 224 -2.03 1.21 7.77
N SER A 225 -1.89 0.04 8.36
CA SER A 225 -2.28 -1.23 7.74
C SER A 225 -3.79 -1.29 7.46
N SER A 226 -4.61 -0.83 8.40
CA SER A 226 -6.07 -0.80 8.23
C SER A 226 -6.48 0.13 7.09
N LEU A 227 -5.98 1.38 7.06
CA LEU A 227 -6.26 2.34 5.99
C LEU A 227 -5.60 1.97 4.66
N GLY A 228 -4.42 1.35 4.69
CA GLY A 228 -3.74 0.85 3.51
C GLY A 228 -4.35 -0.42 2.95
N ASN A 229 -5.24 -1.09 3.72
CA ASN A 229 -5.77 -2.43 3.40
C ASN A 229 -4.66 -3.45 3.14
N THR A 230 -3.58 -3.37 3.91
CA THR A 230 -2.42 -4.26 3.78
C THR A 230 -2.66 -5.59 4.49
N GLY A 231 -3.24 -5.56 5.70
CA GLY A 231 -3.55 -6.71 6.54
C GLY A 231 -2.63 -6.84 7.75
N PRO A 232 -1.38 -7.32 7.63
CA PRO A 232 -0.49 -7.42 8.78
C PRO A 232 -0.01 -6.06 9.25
N ALA A 233 0.25 -5.94 10.57
CA ALA A 233 0.85 -4.77 11.19
C ALA A 233 2.30 -5.07 11.59
N LEU A 234 2.92 -4.19 12.36
CA LEU A 234 4.24 -4.38 12.97
C LEU A 234 4.07 -4.66 14.48
N GLY A 235 5.17 -4.87 15.16
CA GLY A 235 5.18 -5.05 16.61
C GLY A 235 4.39 -6.27 17.08
N SER A 236 3.54 -6.07 18.08
CA SER A 236 2.72 -7.13 18.70
C SER A 236 1.66 -7.72 17.77
N TYR A 237 1.28 -7.01 16.72
CA TYR A 237 0.25 -7.39 15.74
C TYR A 237 0.83 -7.74 14.37
N GLY A 238 2.06 -8.24 14.39
CA GLY A 238 2.79 -8.69 13.20
C GLY A 238 2.17 -9.91 12.51
N PRO A 239 2.86 -10.43 11.47
CA PRO A 239 2.31 -11.45 10.57
C PRO A 239 2.05 -12.81 11.22
N THR A 240 2.66 -13.09 12.36
CA THR A 240 2.47 -14.34 13.13
C THR A 240 1.51 -14.19 14.29
N SER A 241 0.93 -13.00 14.47
CA SER A 241 0.01 -12.67 15.55
C SER A 241 -1.41 -12.51 15.05
N THR A 242 -2.38 -12.64 15.95
CA THR A 242 -3.80 -12.42 15.65
C THR A 242 -4.29 -11.11 16.28
N TRP A 243 -5.21 -10.44 15.63
CA TRP A 243 -5.86 -9.23 16.14
C TRP A 243 -6.97 -9.51 17.16
N SER A 244 -7.24 -10.78 17.45
CA SER A 244 -8.29 -11.18 18.41
C SER A 244 -8.05 -10.71 19.86
N SER A 245 -6.83 -10.28 20.18
CA SER A 245 -6.48 -9.70 21.48
C SER A 245 -6.81 -8.22 21.63
N MET A 246 -7.22 -7.55 20.54
CA MET A 246 -7.66 -6.17 20.55
C MET A 246 -9.02 -6.04 21.23
N SER A 247 -9.34 -4.87 21.82
CA SER A 247 -10.67 -4.59 22.32
C SER A 247 -11.72 -4.56 21.19
N ASP A 248 -12.96 -4.89 21.50
CA ASP A 248 -14.06 -4.89 20.51
C ASP A 248 -14.24 -3.54 19.83
N LEU A 249 -14.04 -2.44 20.56
CA LEU A 249 -14.10 -1.10 19.98
C LEU A 249 -12.97 -0.82 19.02
N THR A 250 -11.76 -1.29 19.30
CA THR A 250 -10.60 -1.18 18.40
C THR A 250 -10.82 -2.01 17.15
N LEU A 251 -11.33 -3.25 17.28
CA LEU A 251 -11.69 -4.11 16.13
C LEU A 251 -12.77 -3.47 15.26
N PHE A 252 -13.80 -2.89 15.87
CA PHE A 252 -14.84 -2.19 15.13
C PHE A 252 -14.29 -0.97 14.38
N TRP A 253 -13.46 -0.15 15.06
CA TRP A 253 -12.86 1.03 14.45
C TRP A 253 -11.91 0.67 13.29
N THR A 254 -11.03 -0.32 13.47
CA THR A 254 -10.16 -0.79 12.39
C THR A 254 -10.94 -1.33 11.19
N SER A 255 -12.07 -2.00 11.42
CA SER A 255 -12.97 -2.44 10.34
C SER A 255 -13.54 -1.26 9.54
N ILE A 256 -13.91 -0.16 10.22
CA ILE A 256 -14.32 1.09 9.56
C ILE A 256 -13.15 1.67 8.75
N LEU A 257 -11.94 1.70 9.29
CA LEU A 257 -10.76 2.20 8.58
C LEU A 257 -10.46 1.37 7.32
N MET A 258 -10.58 0.05 7.40
CA MET A 258 -10.42 -0.84 6.24
C MET A 258 -11.47 -0.55 5.16
N TRP A 259 -12.70 -0.28 5.56
CA TRP A 259 -13.78 0.12 4.65
C TRP A 259 -13.49 1.45 3.94
N PHE A 260 -13.04 2.47 4.68
CA PHE A 260 -12.59 3.75 4.13
C PHE A 260 -11.41 3.59 3.16
N GLY A 261 -10.44 2.77 3.53
CA GLY A 261 -9.27 2.50 2.69
C GLY A 261 -9.63 1.82 1.38
N ARG A 262 -10.57 0.86 1.42
CA ARG A 262 -10.93 0.06 0.25
C ARG A 262 -11.81 0.79 -0.77
N LEU A 263 -12.78 1.54 -0.30
CA LEU A 263 -13.73 2.27 -1.17
C LEU A 263 -13.22 3.64 -1.63
N GLU A 264 -12.01 3.99 -1.24
CA GLU A 264 -11.44 5.33 -1.37
C GLU A 264 -12.19 6.40 -0.55
N LEU A 265 -11.45 7.12 0.27
CA LEU A 265 -11.97 8.00 1.31
C LEU A 265 -13.02 9.01 0.80
N LEU A 266 -12.78 9.66 -0.36
CA LEU A 266 -13.74 10.63 -0.89
C LEU A 266 -15.06 10.01 -1.30
N THR A 267 -15.06 8.81 -1.87
CA THR A 267 -16.27 8.08 -2.24
C THR A 267 -17.15 7.85 -1.02
N VAL A 268 -16.54 7.42 0.09
CA VAL A 268 -17.28 7.20 1.33
C VAL A 268 -17.78 8.52 1.92
N LEU A 269 -16.99 9.59 1.91
CA LEU A 269 -17.41 10.90 2.39
C LEU A 269 -18.58 11.46 1.58
N VAL A 270 -18.59 11.27 0.25
CA VAL A 270 -19.72 11.65 -0.62
C VAL A 270 -20.97 10.85 -0.26
N LEU A 271 -20.86 9.54 -0.05
CA LEU A 271 -22.00 8.69 0.37
C LEU A 271 -22.57 9.11 1.73
N LEU A 272 -21.74 9.52 2.66
CA LEU A 272 -22.16 9.98 3.98
C LEU A 272 -22.73 11.41 3.98
N HIS A 273 -22.53 12.18 2.91
CA HIS A 273 -22.96 13.57 2.85
C HIS A 273 -24.48 13.66 2.63
N PRO A 274 -25.27 14.37 3.50
CA PRO A 274 -26.74 14.40 3.40
C PRO A 274 -27.29 14.92 2.08
N ARG A 275 -26.55 15.80 1.38
CA ARG A 275 -27.00 16.37 0.10
C ARG A 275 -27.01 15.33 -1.02
N THR A 276 -26.14 14.31 -0.96
CA THR A 276 -26.10 13.23 -1.98
C THR A 276 -27.44 12.52 -2.11
N TRP A 277 -28.22 12.47 -1.04
CA TRP A 277 -29.52 11.79 -0.98
C TRP A 277 -30.73 12.71 -1.18
N LYS A 278 -30.54 14.04 -1.15
CA LYS A 278 -31.62 15.03 -1.29
C LYS A 278 -31.86 15.44 -2.75
N ASP A 279 -30.85 15.36 -3.62
CA ASP A 279 -30.96 15.78 -5.03
C ASP A 279 -31.42 14.64 -5.96
N ILE A 280 -31.87 13.50 -5.42
CA ILE A 280 -32.41 12.36 -6.19
C ILE A 280 -33.93 12.34 -6.16
N SER A 281 -34.57 13.33 -5.51
CA SER A 281 -36.05 13.46 -5.43
C SER A 281 -36.61 14.53 -6.35
#